data_4afb884be8c1d4a80c79bdc65e23fcd8
#
_entry.id   4afb884be8c1d4a80c79bdc65e23fcd8
#
_cell.length_a   1.000
_cell.length_b   1.000
_cell.length_c   1.000
_cell.angle_alpha   90.00
_cell.angle_beta   90.00
_cell.angle_gamma   90.00
#
_symmetry.space_group_name_H-M   'P 1'
#
loop_
_entity.id
_entity.type
_entity.pdbx_description
1 polymer ?
#
loop_
_entity_poly.entity_id
_entity_poly.type
_entity_poly.pdbx_seq_one_letter_code
_entity_poly.pdbx_strand_id
1 'polypeptide(L)'
;MNHKLFLDGTITKFSWIIQTGGQIKKEFRVHPPAYYSGFKLDVKNDEQSKFIALHVGLYWGIGVFIIHDGDIVDVMCDSKEMYDILNSKQETTDQIISDKINFINLFIEQRKLIVKYHLISEDSNPASELIR
;
A
#
# COMPACT_ATOMS: atom_id res chain seq x y z
N MET A 1 8.52 -14.33 -9.63
CA MET A 1 8.00 -14.66 -8.28
C MET A 1 6.67 -14.01 -8.06
N ASN A 2 5.85 -14.61 -7.21
CA ASN A 2 4.56 -14.06 -6.83
C ASN A 2 4.59 -13.61 -5.38
N HIS A 3 4.07 -12.41 -5.12
CA HIS A 3 3.97 -11.84 -3.80
C HIS A 3 2.53 -11.49 -3.50
N LYS A 4 2.10 -11.68 -2.25
CA LYS A 4 0.87 -11.09 -1.75
C LYS A 4 1.24 -9.91 -0.86
N LEU A 5 0.70 -8.75 -1.17
CA LEU A 5 0.93 -7.54 -0.40
C LEU A 5 -0.37 -7.16 0.31
N PHE A 6 -0.39 -7.36 1.62
CA PHE A 6 -1.46 -6.87 2.49
C PHE A 6 -1.06 -5.51 3.03
N LEU A 7 -2.04 -4.65 3.23
CA LEU A 7 -1.80 -3.31 3.74
C LEU A 7 -2.97 -2.84 4.57
N ASP A 8 -2.70 -1.95 5.50
CA ASP A 8 -3.73 -1.26 6.26
C ASP A 8 -3.22 0.10 6.72
N GLY A 9 -4.14 0.97 7.10
CA GLY A 9 -3.80 2.30 7.57
C GLY A 9 -4.88 2.90 8.43
N THR A 10 -4.43 3.67 9.41
CA THR A 10 -5.25 4.54 10.24
C THR A 10 -4.68 5.95 10.17
N ILE A 11 -5.34 6.90 10.80
CA ILE A 11 -4.83 8.28 10.81
C ILE A 11 -3.49 8.43 11.54
N THR A 12 -3.10 7.44 12.36
CA THR A 12 -1.86 7.50 13.13
C THR A 12 -0.78 6.54 12.66
N LYS A 13 -1.15 5.42 12.07
CA LYS A 13 -0.23 4.34 11.72
C LYS A 13 -0.61 3.70 10.39
N PHE A 14 0.36 3.05 9.77
CA PHE A 14 0.11 2.19 8.61
C PHE A 14 1.02 0.99 8.64
N SER A 15 0.63 -0.06 7.94
CA SER A 15 1.33 -1.34 7.97
C SER A 15 1.28 -2.03 6.61
N TRP A 16 2.21 -2.95 6.41
CA TRP A 16 2.17 -3.87 5.26
C TRP A 16 2.76 -5.21 5.63
N ILE A 17 2.31 -6.23 4.90
CA ILE A 17 2.84 -7.58 4.98
C ILE A 17 3.09 -8.05 3.55
N ILE A 18 4.30 -8.52 3.28
CA ILE A 18 4.63 -9.15 2.01
C ILE A 18 4.83 -10.63 2.25
N GLN A 19 4.00 -11.44 1.62
CA GLN A 19 4.06 -12.89 1.70
C GLN A 19 4.60 -13.43 0.38
N THR A 20 5.74 -14.12 0.44
CA THR A 20 6.40 -14.72 -0.72
C THR A 20 6.68 -16.18 -0.43
N GLY A 21 5.90 -17.07 -1.06
CA GLY A 21 5.99 -18.49 -0.70
C GLY A 21 5.67 -18.71 0.76
N GLY A 22 6.56 -19.36 1.49
CA GLY A 22 6.42 -19.58 2.93
C GLY A 22 6.98 -18.46 3.80
N GLN A 23 7.54 -17.42 3.20
CA GLN A 23 8.14 -16.30 3.94
C GLN A 23 7.17 -15.15 4.10
N ILE A 24 7.16 -14.57 5.30
CA ILE A 24 6.33 -13.41 5.63
C ILE A 24 7.24 -12.32 6.17
N LYS A 25 7.21 -11.15 5.53
CA LYS A 25 7.90 -9.93 5.99
C LYS A 25 6.85 -8.90 6.31
N LYS A 26 6.94 -8.30 7.48
CA LYS A 26 5.93 -7.35 7.97
C LYS A 26 6.58 -6.16 8.63
N GLU A 27 5.96 -5.00 8.46
CA GLU A 27 6.40 -3.74 9.03
C GLU A 27 5.21 -2.87 9.37
N PHE A 28 5.41 -1.97 10.31
CA PHE A 28 4.48 -0.87 10.52
C PHE A 28 5.24 0.43 10.74
N ARG A 29 4.58 1.54 10.48
CA ARG A 29 5.13 2.88 10.67
C ARG A 29 4.08 3.77 11.32
N VAL A 30 4.56 4.73 12.10
CA VAL A 30 3.74 5.82 12.62
C VAL A 30 3.85 6.99 11.65
N HIS A 31 2.72 7.61 11.30
CA HIS A 31 2.77 8.82 10.48
C HIS A 31 3.49 9.93 11.25
N PRO A 32 4.50 10.58 10.65
CA PRO A 32 5.14 11.71 11.32
C PRO A 32 4.13 12.86 11.47
N PRO A 33 4.20 13.62 12.58
CA PRO A 33 3.40 14.83 12.71
C PRO A 33 3.71 15.80 11.57
N ALA A 34 2.65 16.46 11.04
CA ALA A 34 2.75 17.32 9.88
C ALA A 34 3.81 18.43 10.00
N TYR A 35 4.08 18.89 11.23
CA TYR A 35 5.06 19.95 11.46
C TYR A 35 6.52 19.45 11.54
N TYR A 36 6.75 18.15 11.58
CA TYR A 36 8.09 17.59 11.77
C TYR A 36 8.88 17.44 10.46
N SER A 37 8.19 17.28 9.36
CA SER A 37 8.84 16.80 8.15
C SER A 37 9.12 17.88 7.10
N GLY A 38 8.63 19.07 7.27
CA GLY A 38 8.59 20.03 6.16
C GLY A 38 7.70 19.55 5.01
N PHE A 39 7.27 18.30 5.04
CA PHE A 39 6.26 17.74 4.15
C PHE A 39 4.92 17.85 4.85
N LYS A 40 4.01 18.61 4.26
CA LYS A 40 2.65 18.73 4.78
C LYS A 40 1.82 17.51 4.40
N LEU A 41 2.26 16.32 4.80
CA LEU A 41 1.47 15.12 4.64
C LEU A 41 0.56 14.98 5.85
N ASP A 42 -0.54 15.70 5.84
CA ASP A 42 -1.53 15.68 6.90
C ASP A 42 -2.57 14.60 6.59
N VAL A 43 -2.37 13.41 7.16
CA VAL A 43 -3.27 12.29 6.95
C VAL A 43 -4.57 12.52 7.70
N LYS A 44 -5.67 12.58 6.98
CA LYS A 44 -6.98 12.97 7.52
C LYS A 44 -7.95 11.81 7.69
N ASN A 45 -7.70 10.67 7.04
CA ASN A 45 -8.59 9.53 7.11
C ASN A 45 -7.84 8.23 6.83
N ASP A 46 -8.49 7.12 7.13
CA ASP A 46 -7.92 5.78 6.95
C ASP A 46 -7.63 5.46 5.48
N GLU A 47 -8.47 5.92 4.57
CA GLU A 47 -8.27 5.66 3.13
C GLU A 47 -6.95 6.25 2.63
N GLN A 48 -6.66 7.50 2.98
CA GLN A 48 -5.37 8.11 2.62
C GLN A 48 -4.21 7.30 3.18
N SER A 49 -4.32 6.85 4.43
CA SER A 49 -3.29 6.05 5.09
C SER A 49 -3.07 4.72 4.38
N LYS A 50 -4.13 4.06 3.90
CA LYS A 50 -4.02 2.80 3.15
C LYS A 50 -3.26 2.98 1.84
N PHE A 51 -3.48 4.05 1.12
CA PHE A 51 -2.72 4.35 -0.10
C PHE A 51 -1.25 4.66 0.21
N ILE A 52 -0.98 5.33 1.32
CA ILE A 52 0.39 5.53 1.79
C ILE A 52 1.05 4.18 2.12
N ALA A 53 0.33 3.29 2.79
CA ALA A 53 0.82 1.95 3.11
C ALA A 53 1.17 1.15 1.85
N LEU A 54 0.35 1.23 0.82
CA LEU A 54 0.64 0.57 -0.45
C LEU A 54 1.89 1.16 -1.11
N HIS A 55 1.99 2.48 -1.18
CA HIS A 55 3.14 3.16 -1.75
C HIS A 55 4.44 2.78 -1.01
N VAL A 56 4.44 2.93 0.31
CA VAL A 56 5.63 2.67 1.12
C VAL A 56 5.97 1.18 1.14
N GLY A 57 4.96 0.32 1.27
CA GLY A 57 5.17 -1.13 1.28
C GLY A 57 5.77 -1.64 -0.02
N LEU A 58 5.29 -1.15 -1.16
CA LEU A 58 5.83 -1.50 -2.47
C LEU A 58 7.26 -0.99 -2.63
N TYR A 59 7.50 0.28 -2.28
CA TYR A 59 8.84 0.89 -2.30
C TYR A 59 9.81 0.11 -1.41
N TRP A 60 9.40 -0.20 -0.19
CA TRP A 60 10.21 -0.95 0.76
C TRP A 60 10.53 -2.35 0.24
N GLY A 61 9.53 -3.07 -0.29
CA GLY A 61 9.71 -4.41 -0.83
C GLY A 61 10.71 -4.45 -1.99
N ILE A 62 10.70 -3.42 -2.83
CA ILE A 62 11.68 -3.25 -3.91
C ILE A 62 13.06 -2.93 -3.31
N GLY A 63 13.12 -2.01 -2.35
CA GLY A 63 14.35 -1.53 -1.75
C GLY A 63 15.13 -2.57 -0.97
N VAL A 64 14.44 -3.53 -0.35
CA VAL A 64 15.08 -4.62 0.40
C VAL A 64 15.22 -5.90 -0.43
N PHE A 65 15.00 -5.81 -1.74
CA PHE A 65 15.21 -6.91 -2.71
C PHE A 65 14.29 -8.12 -2.50
N ILE A 66 13.07 -7.89 -1.99
CA ILE A 66 12.03 -8.91 -1.95
C ILE A 66 11.30 -8.94 -3.29
N ILE A 67 10.92 -7.77 -3.79
CA ILE A 67 10.22 -7.61 -5.06
C ILE A 67 11.24 -7.24 -6.13
N HIS A 68 11.31 -8.03 -7.20
CA HIS A 68 12.25 -7.86 -8.30
C HIS A 68 11.51 -7.46 -9.57
N ASP A 69 12.26 -6.92 -10.52
CA ASP A 69 11.72 -6.54 -11.82
C ASP A 69 10.98 -7.71 -12.48
N GLY A 70 9.78 -7.45 -12.95
CA GLY A 70 8.95 -8.45 -13.61
C GLY A 70 8.13 -9.35 -12.69
N ASP A 71 8.25 -9.17 -11.38
CA ASP A 71 7.50 -9.99 -10.42
C ASP A 71 5.99 -9.69 -10.46
N ILE A 72 5.21 -10.67 -10.01
CA ILE A 72 3.77 -10.53 -9.84
C ILE A 72 3.48 -10.14 -8.40
N VAL A 73 2.68 -9.09 -8.22
CA VAL A 73 2.27 -8.62 -6.90
C VAL A 73 0.75 -8.61 -6.84
N ASP A 74 0.20 -9.44 -5.98
CA ASP A 74 -1.22 -9.45 -5.66
C ASP A 74 -1.45 -8.50 -4.49
N VAL A 75 -2.09 -7.36 -4.76
CA VAL A 75 -2.39 -6.35 -3.76
C VAL A 75 -3.76 -6.63 -3.16
N MET A 76 -3.79 -6.85 -1.86
CA MET A 76 -4.98 -7.26 -1.12
C MET A 76 -5.60 -6.05 -0.44
N CYS A 77 -6.66 -5.50 -1.05
CA CYS A 77 -7.35 -4.31 -0.55
C CYS A 77 -8.52 -4.72 0.34
N ASP A 78 -8.61 -4.16 1.53
CA ASP A 78 -9.75 -4.41 2.43
C ASP A 78 -10.80 -3.29 2.40
N SER A 79 -10.67 -2.36 1.48
CA SER A 79 -11.59 -1.25 1.25
C SER A 79 -12.09 -1.31 -0.17
N LYS A 80 -13.42 -1.30 -0.32
CA LYS A 80 -14.04 -1.29 -1.64
C LYS A 80 -13.69 0.00 -2.40
N GLU A 81 -13.64 1.13 -1.71
CA GLU A 81 -13.26 2.41 -2.31
C GLU A 81 -11.85 2.33 -2.90
N MET A 82 -10.89 1.83 -2.13
CA MET A 82 -9.52 1.66 -2.59
C MET A 82 -9.44 0.70 -3.78
N TYR A 83 -10.13 -0.44 -3.68
CA TYR A 83 -10.17 -1.43 -4.75
C TYR A 83 -10.72 -0.84 -6.04
N ASP A 84 -11.83 -0.09 -5.96
CA ASP A 84 -12.46 0.51 -7.13
C ASP A 84 -11.56 1.57 -7.78
N ILE A 85 -10.88 2.37 -6.98
CA ILE A 85 -9.94 3.38 -7.48
C ILE A 85 -8.77 2.72 -8.20
N LEU A 86 -8.18 1.69 -7.61
CA LEU A 86 -7.01 1.02 -8.17
C LEU A 86 -7.34 0.11 -9.34
N ASN A 87 -8.35 -0.75 -9.17
CA ASN A 87 -8.67 -1.78 -10.15
C ASN A 87 -9.55 -1.26 -11.29
N SER A 88 -10.56 -0.47 -10.97
CA SER A 88 -11.52 0.06 -11.94
C SER A 88 -11.19 1.47 -12.41
N LYS A 89 -10.08 2.01 -11.94
CA LYS A 89 -9.61 3.37 -12.27
C LYS A 89 -10.66 4.44 -11.99
N GLN A 90 -11.42 4.25 -10.92
CA GLN A 90 -12.39 5.25 -10.47
C GLN A 90 -11.64 6.53 -10.12
N GLU A 91 -12.15 7.67 -10.56
CA GLU A 91 -11.52 8.96 -10.30
C GLU A 91 -11.62 9.34 -8.82
N THR A 92 -10.63 10.07 -8.35
CA THR A 92 -10.60 10.61 -7.00
C THR A 92 -10.21 12.08 -7.06
N THR A 93 -10.84 12.89 -6.21
CA THR A 93 -10.47 14.30 -6.02
C THR A 93 -9.49 14.48 -4.86
N ASP A 94 -9.17 13.42 -4.14
CA ASP A 94 -8.24 13.46 -3.01
C ASP A 94 -6.80 13.56 -3.54
N GLN A 95 -6.13 14.65 -3.22
CA GLN A 95 -4.79 14.94 -3.74
C GLN A 95 -3.76 13.95 -3.21
N ILE A 96 -3.85 13.55 -1.95
CA ILE A 96 -2.91 12.56 -1.37
C ILE A 96 -3.06 11.22 -2.08
N ILE A 97 -4.29 10.76 -2.25
CA ILE A 97 -4.58 9.50 -2.94
C ILE A 97 -4.08 9.57 -4.38
N SER A 98 -4.38 10.65 -5.09
CA SER A 98 -3.95 10.84 -6.47
C SER A 98 -2.43 10.80 -6.61
N ASP A 99 -1.71 11.48 -5.72
CA ASP A 99 -0.25 11.50 -5.73
C ASP A 99 0.32 10.09 -5.49
N LYS A 100 -0.26 9.35 -4.54
CA LYS A 100 0.20 7.99 -4.24
C LYS A 100 -0.04 7.03 -5.41
N ILE A 101 -1.18 7.14 -6.08
CA ILE A 101 -1.48 6.36 -7.28
C ILE A 101 -0.43 6.62 -8.36
N ASN A 102 -0.05 7.88 -8.56
CA ASN A 102 0.97 8.22 -9.55
C ASN A 102 2.31 7.58 -9.22
N PHE A 103 2.74 7.60 -7.96
CA PHE A 103 3.97 6.93 -7.53
C PHE A 103 3.90 5.42 -7.69
N ILE A 104 2.77 4.82 -7.30
CA ILE A 104 2.55 3.38 -7.44
C ILE A 104 2.65 2.96 -8.89
N ASN A 105 1.97 3.68 -9.79
CA ASN A 105 2.00 3.38 -11.22
C ASN A 105 3.40 3.56 -11.81
N LEU A 106 4.16 4.54 -11.32
CA LEU A 106 5.53 4.75 -11.74
C LEU A 106 6.42 3.56 -11.38
N PHE A 107 6.29 3.03 -10.15
CA PHE A 107 7.02 1.83 -9.74
C PHE A 107 6.65 0.61 -10.58
N ILE A 108 5.36 0.42 -10.85
CA ILE A 108 4.87 -0.68 -11.69
C ILE A 108 5.52 -0.61 -13.07
N GLU A 109 5.53 0.57 -13.68
CA GLU A 109 6.08 0.76 -15.00
C GLU A 109 7.60 0.58 -15.01
N GLN A 110 8.32 1.25 -14.10
CA GLN A 110 9.78 1.22 -14.05
C GLN A 110 10.33 -0.17 -13.74
N ARG A 111 9.64 -0.93 -12.91
CA ARG A 111 10.05 -2.27 -12.49
C ARG A 111 9.37 -3.38 -13.29
N LYS A 112 8.51 -3.03 -14.23
CA LYS A 112 7.78 -3.98 -15.08
C LYS A 112 7.00 -4.99 -14.25
N LEU A 113 6.42 -4.55 -13.13
CA LEU A 113 5.65 -5.41 -12.25
C LEU A 113 4.30 -5.76 -12.88
N ILE A 114 3.84 -6.97 -12.58
CA ILE A 114 2.49 -7.39 -12.93
C ILE A 114 1.67 -7.30 -11.65
N VAL A 115 0.84 -6.28 -11.54
CA VAL A 115 0.07 -6.02 -10.33
C VAL A 115 -1.39 -6.37 -10.56
N LYS A 116 -1.93 -7.16 -9.65
CA LYS A 116 -3.35 -7.53 -9.61
C LYS A 116 -3.94 -7.07 -8.29
N TYR A 117 -5.12 -6.46 -8.35
CA TYR A 117 -5.81 -5.98 -7.16
C TYR A 117 -6.92 -6.94 -6.79
N HIS A 118 -7.06 -7.21 -5.49
CA HIS A 118 -8.08 -8.10 -4.95
C HIS A 118 -8.79 -7.40 -3.80
N LEU A 119 -10.10 -7.60 -3.72
CA LEU A 119 -10.89 -7.11 -2.59
C LEU A 119 -11.04 -8.24 -1.57
N ILE A 120 -10.63 -7.97 -0.34
CA ILE A 120 -10.77 -8.90 0.78
C ILE A 120 -11.61 -8.26 1.89
N SER A 121 -12.10 -9.06 2.82
CA SER A 121 -12.78 -8.52 3.99
C SER A 121 -11.77 -7.97 5.00
N GLU A 122 -12.21 -7.01 5.80
CA GLU A 122 -11.37 -6.44 6.86
C GLU A 122 -10.89 -7.52 7.84
N ASP A 123 -11.75 -8.50 8.14
CA ASP A 123 -11.42 -9.60 9.05
C ASP A 123 -10.34 -10.53 8.49
N SER A 124 -10.12 -10.51 7.19
CA SER A 124 -9.13 -11.35 6.51
C SER A 124 -7.80 -10.65 6.28
N ASN A 125 -7.63 -9.44 6.78
CA ASN A 125 -6.43 -8.64 6.53
C ASN A 125 -5.44 -8.76 7.70
N PRO A 126 -4.35 -9.55 7.54
CA PRO A 126 -3.38 -9.73 8.63
C PRO A 126 -2.59 -8.45 8.94
N ALA A 127 -2.51 -7.50 8.00
CA ALA A 127 -1.82 -6.23 8.24
C ALA A 127 -2.51 -5.39 9.31
N SER A 128 -3.82 -5.56 9.50
CA SER A 128 -4.59 -4.84 10.52
C SER A 128 -4.12 -5.14 11.93
N GLU A 129 -3.65 -6.36 12.18
CA GLU A 129 -3.16 -6.78 13.49
C GLU A 129 -1.95 -5.98 13.96
N LEU A 130 -1.22 -5.36 13.04
CA LEU A 130 -0.02 -4.60 13.37
C LEU A 130 -0.33 -3.20 13.89
N ILE A 131 -1.52 -2.69 13.63
CA ILE A 131 -1.86 -1.29 13.93
C ILE A 131 -3.20 -1.10 14.63
N ARG A 132 -4.00 -2.15 14.80
CA ARG A 132 -5.33 -2.05 15.41
C ARG A 132 -5.47 -2.84 16.69
#